data_87b4e546716473ffdb507ae9ea10c896
#
_entry.id   87b4e546716473ffdb507ae9ea10c896
#
_cell.length_a   1.000
_cell.length_b   1.000
_cell.length_c   1.000
_cell.angle_alpha   90.00
_cell.angle_beta   90.00
_cell.angle_gamma   90.00
#
_symmetry.space_group_name_H-M   'P 1'
#
loop_
_entity.id
_entity.type
_entity.pdbx_description
1 polymer ?
#
loop_
_entity_poly.entity_id
_entity_poly.type
_entity_poly.pdbx_seq_one_letter_code
_entity_poly.pdbx_strand_id
1 'polypeptide(L)'
;MTEKKYERYYALAGKASFENWESVKKSKMCGCYYCCSIFPSSEVTDDDWTPDLHGRTVLCPKCSIDSVIGDASGIPIRKDVLEELYREKFGIDDEPVARCVGSGIYNLDTIVVRDYPDGPAGKRFTDKVVAEEVGGTCGNVMCLLSNFGFETYPQVCLDDSPQGKKIAADLENYGCDMRFVTNTPDGGTTLLRVTHKQNPDGSPKISVRAGSPGGSRFPRRKFLRARDQAPAFVEKLTSEFIPDFYFFDSPVAGHRYVARELRTMGTTVYFEPSSVSTKADLECISLSDIIKFSDENVPDTSFADSFNNKLFVQTCGKDGLCFKLRDGEWKTLPGIPNDNIVDTEGAGDWTTAAIIWGIVRNGKPFVELNEEDIVPILIEAQRFASEKVSYLGSKGNLL
;
A
#
# COMPACT_ATOMS: atom_id res chain seq x y z
N MET A 1 -4.55 -30.66 -5.52
CA MET A 1 -5.60 -31.53 -4.89
C MET A 1 -6.42 -30.81 -3.81
N THR A 2 -6.26 -29.52 -3.60
CA THR A 2 -6.97 -28.70 -2.60
C THR A 2 -8.30 -28.12 -3.11
N GLU A 3 -8.45 -27.81 -4.39
CA GLU A 3 -9.63 -27.19 -5.01
C GLU A 3 -10.95 -27.91 -4.73
N LYS A 4 -11.00 -29.24 -4.81
CA LYS A 4 -12.25 -30.00 -4.63
C LYS A 4 -12.86 -29.98 -3.22
N LYS A 5 -12.08 -29.56 -2.20
CA LYS A 5 -12.55 -29.57 -0.80
C LYS A 5 -13.57 -28.48 -0.51
N TYR A 6 -13.43 -27.32 -1.14
CA TYR A 6 -14.24 -26.12 -0.87
C TYR A 6 -15.25 -25.81 -1.99
N GLU A 7 -15.12 -26.42 -3.16
CA GLU A 7 -15.92 -26.19 -4.37
C GLU A 7 -17.44 -26.14 -4.09
N ARG A 8 -17.93 -26.97 -3.18
CA ARG A 8 -19.34 -27.00 -2.76
C ARG A 8 -19.80 -25.69 -2.07
N TYR A 9 -18.89 -24.91 -1.50
CA TYR A 9 -19.22 -23.67 -0.79
C TYR A 9 -19.23 -22.44 -1.71
N TYR A 10 -18.58 -22.49 -2.87
CA TYR A 10 -18.46 -21.36 -3.78
C TYR A 10 -19.82 -20.85 -4.29
N ALA A 11 -20.64 -21.75 -4.79
CA ALA A 11 -21.99 -21.44 -5.26
C ALA A 11 -22.94 -21.06 -4.11
N LEU A 12 -22.73 -21.65 -2.93
CA LEU A 12 -23.55 -21.36 -1.75
C LEU A 12 -23.26 -20.00 -1.15
N ALA A 13 -21.98 -19.57 -1.11
CA ALA A 13 -21.57 -18.33 -0.48
C ALA A 13 -22.23 -17.11 -1.10
N GLY A 14 -22.27 -17.02 -2.45
CA GLY A 14 -22.92 -15.89 -3.13
C GLY A 14 -24.41 -15.77 -2.82
N LYS A 15 -25.11 -16.92 -2.64
CA LYS A 15 -26.53 -16.92 -2.22
C LYS A 15 -26.69 -16.62 -0.73
N ALA A 16 -25.76 -17.09 0.10
CA ALA A 16 -25.81 -16.95 1.55
C ALA A 16 -25.41 -15.55 2.03
N SER A 17 -24.73 -14.76 1.21
CA SER A 17 -24.36 -13.38 1.52
C SER A 17 -25.29 -12.33 0.93
N PHE A 18 -26.29 -12.72 0.15
CA PHE A 18 -27.26 -11.84 -0.49
C PHE A 18 -28.64 -11.97 0.16
N GLU A 19 -29.34 -10.86 0.42
CA GLU A 19 -30.68 -10.82 1.08
C GLU A 19 -30.74 -11.69 2.35
N ASN A 20 -29.68 -11.68 3.11
CA ASN A 20 -29.35 -12.69 4.12
C ASN A 20 -29.67 -12.26 5.57
N TRP A 21 -30.32 -11.11 5.78
CA TRP A 21 -30.63 -10.58 7.11
C TRP A 21 -31.25 -11.63 8.04
N GLU A 22 -32.33 -12.30 7.57
CA GLU A 22 -33.04 -13.29 8.38
C GLU A 22 -32.17 -14.54 8.66
N SER A 23 -31.31 -14.92 7.75
CA SER A 23 -30.38 -16.05 7.92
C SER A 23 -29.29 -15.72 8.94
N VAL A 24 -28.71 -14.52 8.84
CA VAL A 24 -27.67 -14.05 9.77
C VAL A 24 -28.25 -13.92 11.18
N LYS A 25 -29.45 -13.34 11.35
CA LYS A 25 -30.09 -13.23 12.66
C LYS A 25 -30.44 -14.58 13.30
N LYS A 26 -30.62 -15.65 12.52
CA LYS A 26 -30.80 -17.02 13.02
C LYS A 26 -29.48 -17.76 13.31
N SER A 27 -28.38 -17.22 12.87
CA SER A 27 -27.04 -17.81 13.07
C SER A 27 -26.52 -17.52 14.48
N LYS A 28 -25.62 -18.37 14.96
CA LYS A 28 -24.85 -18.14 16.19
C LYS A 28 -23.57 -17.41 15.90
N MET A 29 -22.86 -17.87 14.85
CA MET A 29 -21.61 -17.31 14.38
C MET A 29 -21.75 -16.88 12.94
N CYS A 30 -21.11 -15.76 12.62
CA CYS A 30 -20.98 -15.20 11.29
C CYS A 30 -19.52 -15.07 10.89
N GLY A 31 -19.27 -15.04 9.60
CA GLY A 31 -17.97 -14.73 9.04
C GLY A 31 -18.12 -13.86 7.81
N CYS A 32 -17.24 -12.92 7.65
CA CYS A 32 -17.11 -12.13 6.44
C CYS A 32 -16.00 -12.74 5.58
N TYR A 33 -16.34 -13.20 4.39
CA TYR A 33 -15.32 -13.78 3.51
C TYR A 33 -14.55 -12.71 2.70
N TYR A 34 -14.81 -11.41 2.93
CA TYR A 34 -13.96 -10.34 2.42
C TYR A 34 -12.80 -10.01 3.39
N CYS A 35 -13.07 -9.74 4.66
CA CYS A 35 -12.03 -9.46 5.65
C CYS A 35 -11.62 -10.66 6.52
N CYS A 36 -12.17 -11.83 6.26
CA CYS A 36 -11.96 -13.09 6.98
C CYS A 36 -12.21 -13.02 8.50
N SER A 37 -12.93 -11.99 8.98
CA SER A 37 -13.32 -11.85 10.38
C SER A 37 -14.44 -12.82 10.73
N ILE A 38 -14.34 -13.40 11.94
CA ILE A 38 -15.38 -14.27 12.54
C ILE A 38 -15.93 -13.55 13.78
N PHE A 39 -17.25 -13.47 13.88
CA PHE A 39 -17.92 -12.75 14.96
C PHE A 39 -19.30 -13.40 15.27
N PRO A 40 -19.80 -13.25 16.50
CA PRO A 40 -21.15 -13.70 16.84
C PRO A 40 -22.20 -12.86 16.10
N SER A 41 -23.33 -13.47 15.72
CA SER A 41 -24.41 -12.76 15.02
C SER A 41 -24.99 -11.60 15.83
N SER A 42 -24.81 -11.60 17.15
CA SER A 42 -25.22 -10.50 18.04
C SER A 42 -24.43 -9.21 17.85
N GLU A 43 -23.28 -9.24 17.18
CA GLU A 43 -22.53 -8.03 16.81
C GLU A 43 -23.11 -7.31 15.59
N VAL A 44 -23.98 -7.99 14.81
CA VAL A 44 -24.70 -7.35 13.70
C VAL A 44 -25.87 -6.53 14.26
N THR A 45 -25.81 -5.23 14.13
CA THR A 45 -26.81 -4.27 14.61
C THR A 45 -27.87 -4.00 13.55
N ASP A 46 -28.92 -3.24 13.92
CA ASP A 46 -29.96 -2.84 12.98
C ASP A 46 -29.49 -1.79 11.95
N ASP A 47 -28.26 -1.29 12.08
CA ASP A 47 -27.62 -0.35 11.14
C ASP A 47 -26.69 -1.08 10.13
N ASP A 48 -26.33 -2.34 10.38
CA ASP A 48 -25.39 -3.12 9.56
C ASP A 48 -26.09 -3.84 8.39
N TRP A 49 -26.75 -3.09 7.50
CA TRP A 49 -27.37 -3.67 6.30
C TRP A 49 -27.56 -2.65 5.17
N THR A 50 -27.73 -3.18 3.96
CA THR A 50 -28.12 -2.41 2.78
C THR A 50 -29.40 -2.98 2.18
N PRO A 51 -30.29 -2.13 1.59
CA PRO A 51 -31.49 -2.63 0.90
C PRO A 51 -31.13 -3.30 -0.43
N ASP A 52 -31.76 -4.41 -0.71
CA ASP A 52 -31.73 -5.11 -1.98
C ASP A 52 -33.13 -5.24 -2.57
N LEU A 53 -33.23 -5.87 -3.77
CA LEU A 53 -34.49 -5.94 -4.54
C LEU A 53 -35.68 -6.53 -3.76
N HIS A 54 -35.43 -7.54 -2.92
CA HIS A 54 -36.48 -8.24 -2.17
C HIS A 54 -36.19 -8.40 -0.69
N GLY A 55 -35.07 -7.83 -0.18
CA GLY A 55 -34.68 -8.02 1.21
C GLY A 55 -33.61 -7.07 1.70
N ARG A 56 -32.90 -7.52 2.73
CA ARG A 56 -31.78 -6.81 3.35
C ARG A 56 -30.53 -7.68 3.29
N THR A 57 -29.45 -7.12 2.77
CA THR A 57 -28.13 -7.75 2.81
C THR A 57 -27.32 -7.20 3.98
N VAL A 58 -26.77 -8.10 4.78
CA VAL A 58 -25.96 -7.72 5.96
C VAL A 58 -24.60 -7.20 5.51
N LEU A 59 -24.23 -6.04 6.04
CA LEU A 59 -22.89 -5.48 5.97
C LEU A 59 -22.06 -5.99 7.14
N CYS A 60 -20.78 -6.24 6.90
CA CYS A 60 -19.87 -6.71 7.94
C CYS A 60 -19.63 -5.60 8.98
N PRO A 61 -19.83 -5.85 10.28
CA PRO A 61 -19.58 -4.84 11.32
C PRO A 61 -18.08 -4.50 11.49
N LYS A 62 -17.18 -5.20 10.77
CA LYS A 62 -15.73 -4.97 10.82
C LYS A 62 -15.19 -4.21 9.60
N CYS A 63 -15.77 -4.41 8.41
CA CYS A 63 -15.27 -3.80 7.17
C CYS A 63 -16.36 -3.22 6.27
N SER A 64 -17.62 -3.26 6.69
CA SER A 64 -18.80 -2.72 5.99
C SER A 64 -19.06 -3.31 4.58
N ILE A 65 -18.45 -4.46 4.25
CA ILE A 65 -18.66 -5.16 2.97
C ILE A 65 -19.79 -6.20 3.12
N ASP A 66 -20.56 -6.43 2.07
CA ASP A 66 -21.72 -7.30 1.96
C ASP A 66 -21.39 -8.80 1.80
N SER A 67 -20.25 -9.22 2.30
CA SER A 67 -19.71 -10.58 2.18
C SER A 67 -19.90 -11.42 3.45
N VAL A 68 -20.97 -11.16 4.20
CA VAL A 68 -21.25 -11.84 5.47
C VAL A 68 -22.07 -13.12 5.22
N ILE A 69 -21.63 -14.22 5.82
CA ILE A 69 -22.36 -15.49 5.87
C ILE A 69 -22.53 -15.92 7.34
N GLY A 70 -23.66 -16.53 7.63
CA GLY A 70 -23.92 -17.11 8.95
C GLY A 70 -23.86 -18.65 8.93
N ASP A 71 -23.62 -19.27 10.09
CA ASP A 71 -23.59 -20.75 10.23
C ASP A 71 -24.92 -21.43 9.87
N ALA A 72 -26.04 -20.70 9.93
CA ALA A 72 -27.35 -21.18 9.46
C ALA A 72 -27.39 -21.42 7.93
N SER A 73 -26.44 -20.91 7.15
CA SER A 73 -26.30 -21.17 5.73
C SER A 73 -25.81 -22.58 5.40
N GLY A 74 -25.31 -23.33 6.41
CA GLY A 74 -24.65 -24.61 6.24
C GLY A 74 -23.18 -24.53 5.79
N ILE A 75 -22.63 -23.30 5.63
CA ILE A 75 -21.22 -23.08 5.38
C ILE A 75 -20.49 -23.01 6.73
N PRO A 76 -19.43 -23.79 6.96
CA PRO A 76 -18.65 -23.71 8.20
C PRO A 76 -17.99 -22.34 8.36
N ILE A 77 -18.26 -21.67 9.49
CA ILE A 77 -17.63 -20.38 9.81
C ILE A 77 -16.25 -20.65 10.42
N ARG A 78 -15.26 -20.77 9.56
CA ARG A 78 -13.86 -21.01 9.90
C ARG A 78 -12.96 -20.19 8.99
N LYS A 79 -11.80 -19.82 9.50
CA LYS A 79 -10.86 -18.96 8.79
C LYS A 79 -10.41 -19.54 7.44
N ASP A 80 -10.05 -20.83 7.41
CA ASP A 80 -9.66 -21.54 6.17
C ASP A 80 -10.75 -21.54 5.09
N VAL A 81 -12.03 -21.59 5.50
CA VAL A 81 -13.17 -21.53 4.57
C VAL A 81 -13.39 -20.12 4.06
N LEU A 82 -13.29 -19.11 4.95
CA LEU A 82 -13.46 -17.70 4.57
C LEU A 82 -12.34 -17.22 3.64
N GLU A 83 -11.10 -17.59 3.91
CA GLU A 83 -9.95 -17.29 3.06
C GLU A 83 -10.10 -17.92 1.67
N GLU A 84 -10.59 -19.16 1.59
CA GLU A 84 -10.83 -19.83 0.31
C GLU A 84 -11.99 -19.18 -0.46
N LEU A 85 -13.07 -18.79 0.22
CA LEU A 85 -14.16 -18.03 -0.40
C LEU A 85 -13.71 -16.64 -0.88
N TYR A 86 -12.80 -16.01 -0.16
CA TYR A 86 -12.19 -14.78 -0.59
C TYR A 86 -11.44 -14.93 -1.91
N ARG A 87 -10.58 -15.96 -2.01
CA ARG A 87 -9.85 -16.28 -3.24
C ARG A 87 -10.79 -16.51 -4.43
N GLU A 88 -11.79 -17.36 -4.25
CA GLU A 88 -12.77 -17.66 -5.28
C GLU A 88 -13.59 -16.45 -5.73
N LYS A 89 -14.08 -15.62 -4.77
CA LYS A 89 -15.00 -14.51 -5.08
C LYS A 89 -14.29 -13.25 -5.57
N PHE A 90 -13.08 -13.03 -5.11
CA PHE A 90 -12.32 -11.81 -5.40
C PHE A 90 -11.10 -12.07 -6.30
N GLY A 91 -10.94 -13.30 -6.78
CA GLY A 91 -9.99 -13.65 -7.82
C GLY A 91 -8.53 -13.57 -7.38
N ILE A 92 -8.24 -13.95 -6.13
CA ILE A 92 -6.86 -14.21 -5.73
C ILE A 92 -6.58 -15.69 -6.06
N ASP A 93 -6.14 -15.95 -7.27
CA ASP A 93 -5.47 -17.21 -7.60
C ASP A 93 -4.17 -17.28 -6.78
N ASP A 94 -3.70 -18.49 -6.45
CA ASP A 94 -2.40 -18.72 -5.77
C ASP A 94 -1.20 -18.29 -6.63
N GLU A 95 -1.43 -17.84 -7.86
CA GLU A 95 -0.44 -17.25 -8.75
C GLU A 95 -0.34 -15.73 -8.50
N PRO A 96 0.87 -15.18 -8.42
CA PRO A 96 1.06 -13.75 -8.22
C PRO A 96 0.41 -12.94 -9.34
N VAL A 97 -0.32 -11.89 -8.95
CA VAL A 97 -1.10 -11.06 -9.89
C VAL A 97 -0.19 -10.38 -10.91
N ALA A 98 0.99 -9.95 -10.50
CA ALA A 98 1.99 -9.32 -11.36
C ALA A 98 3.34 -9.23 -10.63
N ARG A 99 4.39 -8.86 -11.39
CA ARG A 99 5.75 -8.66 -10.89
C ARG A 99 6.07 -7.18 -10.74
N CYS A 100 6.46 -6.77 -9.53
CA CYS A 100 6.88 -5.40 -9.28
C CYS A 100 8.29 -5.35 -8.71
N VAL A 101 9.16 -4.58 -9.37
CA VAL A 101 10.50 -4.25 -8.86
C VAL A 101 10.47 -2.87 -8.24
N GLY A 102 10.96 -2.73 -7.00
CA GLY A 102 11.01 -1.45 -6.28
C GLY A 102 12.43 -1.00 -5.97
N SER A 103 12.83 0.18 -6.47
CA SER A 103 14.12 0.81 -6.18
C SER A 103 13.93 2.14 -5.49
N GLY A 104 14.42 2.31 -4.25
CA GLY A 104 14.17 3.58 -3.58
C GLY A 104 14.54 3.61 -2.11
N ILE A 105 13.68 4.23 -1.33
CA ILE A 105 13.87 4.45 0.09
C ILE A 105 13.34 3.26 0.88
N TYR A 106 14.27 2.62 1.61
CA TYR A 106 13.99 1.61 2.62
C TYR A 106 14.62 2.06 3.93
N ASN A 107 13.83 2.13 4.98
CA ASN A 107 14.27 2.55 6.30
C ASN A 107 13.92 1.47 7.33
N LEU A 108 14.53 1.53 8.51
CA LEU A 108 13.94 0.96 9.71
C LEU A 108 13.22 2.07 10.45
N ASP A 109 11.92 1.96 10.57
CA ASP A 109 11.09 2.92 11.27
C ASP A 109 10.90 2.46 12.73
N THR A 110 11.30 3.30 13.69
CA THR A 110 11.00 3.12 15.11
C THR A 110 9.79 3.98 15.46
N ILE A 111 8.66 3.35 15.71
CA ILE A 111 7.40 4.00 16.05
C ILE A 111 7.35 4.21 17.56
N VAL A 112 7.16 5.46 17.96
CA VAL A 112 7.18 5.89 19.36
C VAL A 112 5.90 6.64 19.68
N VAL A 113 5.24 6.23 20.74
CA VAL A 113 4.11 6.96 21.34
C VAL A 113 4.62 7.73 22.55
N ARG A 114 4.34 9.02 22.58
CA ARG A 114 4.67 9.90 23.71
C ARG A 114 3.48 10.04 24.63
N ASP A 115 3.67 9.65 25.88
CA ASP A 115 2.70 9.84 26.97
C ASP A 115 3.01 11.12 27.76
N TYR A 116 1.97 11.82 28.17
CA TYR A 116 2.03 13.07 28.93
C TYR A 116 1.29 12.89 30.27
N PRO A 117 1.98 12.48 31.34
CA PRO A 117 1.34 12.23 32.64
C PRO A 117 0.67 13.45 33.27
N ASP A 118 1.08 14.65 32.89
CA ASP A 118 0.50 15.92 33.35
C ASP A 118 -0.44 16.56 32.32
N GLY A 119 -0.88 15.78 31.31
CA GLY A 119 -1.62 16.27 30.15
C GLY A 119 -0.73 16.89 29.06
N PRO A 120 -1.27 17.13 27.85
CA PRO A 120 -0.51 17.54 26.64
C PRO A 120 0.25 18.87 26.81
N ALA A 121 -0.21 19.77 27.66
CA ALA A 121 0.48 21.03 28.00
C ALA A 121 1.56 20.87 29.06
N GLY A 122 1.70 19.71 29.67
CA GLY A 122 2.69 19.40 30.71
C GLY A 122 4.12 19.36 30.16
N LYS A 123 5.09 19.56 31.05
CA LYS A 123 6.51 19.50 30.69
C LYS A 123 7.11 18.10 30.78
N ARG A 124 6.45 17.18 31.52
CA ARG A 124 6.90 15.79 31.67
C ARG A 124 6.31 14.94 30.55
N PHE A 125 7.13 14.06 30.02
CA PHE A 125 6.70 13.05 29.06
C PHE A 125 7.56 11.79 29.18
N THR A 126 6.99 10.67 28.74
CA THR A 126 7.71 9.41 28.53
C THR A 126 7.50 8.91 27.10
N ASP A 127 8.57 8.44 26.49
CA ASP A 127 8.54 7.86 25.15
C ASP A 127 8.50 6.34 25.28
N LYS A 128 7.50 5.71 24.66
CA LYS A 128 7.38 4.26 24.56
C LYS A 128 7.56 3.84 23.11
N VAL A 129 8.57 3.01 22.81
CA VAL A 129 8.69 2.33 21.52
C VAL A 129 7.58 1.28 21.45
N VAL A 130 6.77 1.35 20.42
CA VAL A 130 5.63 0.44 20.20
C VAL A 130 5.84 -0.51 19.03
N ALA A 131 6.67 -0.13 18.05
CA ALA A 131 7.08 -0.99 16.95
C ALA A 131 8.43 -0.57 16.37
N GLU A 132 9.11 -1.53 15.75
CA GLU A 132 10.23 -1.33 14.84
C GLU A 132 9.99 -2.20 13.61
N GLU A 133 9.88 -1.57 12.45
CA GLU A 133 9.51 -2.24 11.20
C GLU A 133 10.18 -1.59 9.98
N VAL A 134 10.28 -2.37 8.88
CA VAL A 134 10.68 -1.79 7.60
C VAL A 134 9.72 -0.67 7.21
N GLY A 135 10.26 0.43 6.73
CA GLY A 135 9.54 1.61 6.29
C GLY A 135 10.21 2.24 5.07
N GLY A 136 9.88 3.52 4.83
CA GLY A 136 10.23 4.23 3.62
C GLY A 136 9.26 3.92 2.49
N THR A 137 9.03 4.89 1.60
CA THR A 137 8.00 4.78 0.55
C THR A 137 8.14 3.50 -0.25
N CYS A 138 9.34 3.22 -0.76
CA CYS A 138 9.56 1.99 -1.54
C CYS A 138 9.40 0.72 -0.69
N GLY A 139 9.93 0.72 0.55
CA GLY A 139 9.79 -0.42 1.47
C GLY A 139 8.33 -0.73 1.78
N ASN A 140 7.54 0.30 2.09
CA ASN A 140 6.10 0.17 2.35
C ASN A 140 5.35 -0.37 1.13
N VAL A 141 5.56 0.23 -0.05
CA VAL A 141 4.88 -0.19 -1.29
C VAL A 141 5.20 -1.64 -1.64
N MET A 142 6.46 -2.10 -1.50
CA MET A 142 6.80 -3.50 -1.77
C MET A 142 6.11 -4.47 -0.82
N CYS A 143 6.07 -4.17 0.48
CA CYS A 143 5.36 -5.00 1.47
C CYS A 143 3.85 -5.04 1.18
N LEU A 144 3.24 -3.90 0.85
CA LEU A 144 1.82 -3.80 0.54
C LEU A 144 1.45 -4.60 -0.72
N LEU A 145 2.22 -4.44 -1.80
CA LEU A 145 2.00 -5.18 -3.03
C LEU A 145 2.18 -6.69 -2.85
N SER A 146 3.18 -7.12 -2.06
CA SER A 146 3.34 -8.53 -1.72
C SER A 146 2.11 -9.08 -1.01
N ASN A 147 1.54 -8.32 -0.07
CA ASN A 147 0.29 -8.69 0.60
C ASN A 147 -0.92 -8.70 -0.36
N PHE A 148 -0.88 -7.92 -1.43
CA PHE A 148 -1.89 -7.94 -2.50
C PHE A 148 -1.67 -9.05 -3.54
N GLY A 149 -0.74 -9.98 -3.31
CA GLY A 149 -0.49 -11.14 -4.16
C GLY A 149 0.48 -10.91 -5.31
N PHE A 150 1.26 -9.82 -5.28
CA PHE A 150 2.32 -9.58 -6.26
C PHE A 150 3.59 -10.35 -5.91
N GLU A 151 4.33 -10.79 -6.93
CA GLU A 151 5.76 -11.05 -6.76
C GLU A 151 6.50 -9.72 -6.67
N THR A 152 7.02 -9.40 -5.49
CA THR A 152 7.71 -8.13 -5.24
C THR A 152 9.20 -8.34 -5.04
N TYR A 153 9.99 -7.51 -5.70
CA TYR A 153 11.45 -7.61 -5.77
C TYR A 153 12.09 -6.31 -5.28
N PRO A 154 12.36 -6.17 -3.97
CA PRO A 154 13.10 -5.02 -3.45
C PRO A 154 14.51 -4.94 -4.05
N GLN A 155 14.83 -3.81 -4.67
CA GLN A 155 16.18 -3.48 -5.07
C GLN A 155 16.73 -2.44 -4.10
N VAL A 156 17.51 -2.88 -3.13
CA VAL A 156 18.07 -2.04 -2.06
C VAL A 156 19.46 -2.53 -1.68
N CYS A 157 20.30 -1.59 -1.23
CA CYS A 157 21.60 -1.88 -0.64
C CYS A 157 21.54 -1.59 0.86
N LEU A 158 21.64 -2.63 1.68
CA LEU A 158 21.66 -2.57 3.13
C LEU A 158 23.08 -2.73 3.67
N ASP A 159 23.28 -2.56 4.97
CA ASP A 159 24.51 -2.90 5.65
C ASP A 159 24.33 -4.10 6.60
N ASP A 160 25.44 -4.61 7.13
CA ASP A 160 25.46 -5.78 8.03
C ASP A 160 25.07 -5.44 9.48
N SER A 161 24.58 -4.21 9.75
CA SER A 161 24.11 -3.83 11.07
C SER A 161 22.88 -4.65 11.50
N PRO A 162 22.59 -4.75 12.81
CA PRO A 162 21.35 -5.37 13.27
C PRO A 162 20.11 -4.75 12.62
N GLN A 163 20.15 -3.44 12.33
CA GLN A 163 19.05 -2.71 11.71
C GLN A 163 18.89 -3.05 10.21
N GLY A 164 20.00 -3.18 9.48
CA GLY A 164 19.96 -3.63 8.09
C GLY A 164 19.42 -5.05 7.97
N LYS A 165 19.84 -5.94 8.87
CA LYS A 165 19.31 -7.32 8.95
C LYS A 165 17.83 -7.35 9.32
N LYS A 166 17.38 -6.43 10.19
CA LYS A 166 15.96 -6.31 10.56
C LYS A 166 15.11 -5.90 9.35
N ILE A 167 15.56 -4.91 8.56
CA ILE A 167 14.88 -4.52 7.32
C ILE A 167 14.76 -5.72 6.37
N ALA A 168 15.86 -6.45 6.17
CA ALA A 168 15.86 -7.63 5.30
C ALA A 168 14.87 -8.71 5.79
N ALA A 169 14.90 -9.02 7.08
CA ALA A 169 14.00 -10.00 7.68
C ALA A 169 12.51 -9.57 7.59
N ASP A 170 12.23 -8.28 7.75
CA ASP A 170 10.86 -7.78 7.61
C ASP A 170 10.36 -7.90 6.16
N LEU A 171 11.17 -7.50 5.18
CA LEU A 171 10.83 -7.66 3.77
C LEU A 171 10.52 -9.13 3.42
N GLU A 172 11.36 -10.06 3.90
CA GLU A 172 11.15 -11.49 3.71
C GLU A 172 9.87 -11.99 4.40
N ASN A 173 9.60 -11.53 5.63
CA ASN A 173 8.38 -11.87 6.37
C ASN A 173 7.10 -11.36 5.69
N TYR A 174 7.17 -10.22 4.98
CA TYR A 174 6.10 -9.73 4.13
C TYR A 174 5.98 -10.47 2.79
N GLY A 175 6.84 -11.46 2.52
CA GLY A 175 6.80 -12.27 1.30
C GLY A 175 7.54 -11.67 0.10
N CYS A 176 8.35 -10.63 0.30
CA CYS A 176 9.18 -10.08 -0.78
C CYS A 176 10.30 -11.03 -1.18
N ASP A 177 10.60 -11.14 -2.46
CA ASP A 177 11.75 -11.89 -2.97
C ASP A 177 13.05 -11.09 -2.81
N MET A 178 13.97 -11.63 -2.05
CA MET A 178 15.18 -10.94 -1.59
C MET A 178 16.36 -10.99 -2.59
N ARG A 179 16.21 -11.60 -3.78
CA ARG A 179 17.33 -11.84 -4.74
C ARG A 179 18.05 -10.60 -5.24
N PHE A 180 17.42 -9.42 -5.16
CA PHE A 180 18.01 -8.13 -5.55
C PHE A 180 18.35 -7.23 -4.37
N VAL A 181 18.19 -7.71 -3.14
CA VAL A 181 18.72 -7.06 -1.96
C VAL A 181 20.21 -7.35 -1.86
N THR A 182 21.01 -6.30 -1.70
CA THR A 182 22.48 -6.42 -1.58
C THR A 182 22.93 -5.88 -0.23
N ASN A 183 23.96 -6.47 0.33
CA ASN A 183 24.59 -6.02 1.57
C ASN A 183 25.97 -5.45 1.30
N THR A 184 26.30 -4.37 1.98
CA THR A 184 27.64 -3.76 1.97
C THR A 184 28.12 -3.47 3.38
N PRO A 185 29.42 -3.68 3.68
CA PRO A 185 29.94 -3.45 5.04
C PRO A 185 29.92 -1.98 5.48
N ASP A 186 29.84 -1.03 4.57
CA ASP A 186 30.12 0.39 4.81
C ASP A 186 28.87 1.28 4.70
N GLY A 187 27.71 0.76 5.08
CA GLY A 187 26.48 1.50 5.24
C GLY A 187 25.50 1.36 4.08
N GLY A 188 24.35 1.96 4.22
CA GLY A 188 23.20 1.89 3.32
C GLY A 188 21.88 1.96 4.11
N THR A 189 21.88 1.43 5.31
CA THR A 189 20.71 1.42 6.20
C THR A 189 20.39 2.80 6.74
N THR A 190 19.14 3.18 6.62
CA THR A 190 18.58 4.42 7.16
C THR A 190 17.59 4.09 8.28
N LEU A 191 17.64 4.89 9.35
CA LEU A 191 16.73 4.79 10.47
C LEU A 191 15.80 6.01 10.47
N LEU A 192 14.52 5.78 10.71
CA LEU A 192 13.57 6.84 11.02
C LEU A 192 12.97 6.60 12.40
N ARG A 193 12.92 7.63 13.22
CA ARG A 193 12.16 7.64 14.47
C ARG A 193 10.92 8.46 14.26
N VAL A 194 9.77 7.81 14.19
CA VAL A 194 8.45 8.41 14.08
C VAL A 194 7.87 8.52 15.48
N THR A 195 7.66 9.74 15.98
CA THR A 195 7.15 9.98 17.32
C THR A 195 5.77 10.61 17.25
N HIS A 196 4.76 9.86 17.71
CA HIS A 196 3.39 10.33 17.90
C HIS A 196 3.32 11.15 19.19
N LYS A 197 2.96 12.41 19.06
CA LYS A 197 2.88 13.42 20.12
C LYS A 197 1.50 14.04 20.15
N GLN A 198 1.27 14.87 21.15
CA GLN A 198 0.14 15.78 21.19
C GLN A 198 0.64 17.23 21.25
N ASN A 199 -0.08 18.13 20.60
CA ASN A 199 0.03 19.57 20.83
C ASN A 199 -0.54 19.92 22.22
N PRO A 200 -0.28 21.14 22.75
CA PRO A 200 -0.82 21.56 24.04
C PRO A 200 -2.37 21.55 24.14
N ASP A 201 -3.07 21.63 23.01
CA ASP A 201 -4.52 21.53 22.89
C ASP A 201 -5.03 20.08 22.81
N GLY A 202 -4.14 19.09 22.86
CA GLY A 202 -4.44 17.66 22.74
C GLY A 202 -4.53 17.14 21.31
N SER A 203 -4.45 17.99 20.30
CA SER A 203 -4.47 17.54 18.90
C SER A 203 -3.23 16.70 18.55
N PRO A 204 -3.36 15.67 17.70
CA PRO A 204 -2.25 14.80 17.32
C PRO A 204 -1.16 15.54 16.54
N LYS A 205 0.08 15.13 16.75
CA LYS A 205 1.26 15.63 16.05
C LYS A 205 2.28 14.54 15.84
N ILE A 206 2.78 14.41 14.62
CA ILE A 206 3.86 13.49 14.28
C ILE A 206 5.18 14.25 14.15
N SER A 207 6.26 13.63 14.59
CA SER A 207 7.61 14.18 14.49
C SER A 207 8.57 13.10 14.02
N VAL A 208 9.19 13.32 12.86
CA VAL A 208 10.11 12.37 12.23
C VAL A 208 11.56 12.84 12.40
N ARG A 209 12.47 11.90 12.70
CA ARG A 209 13.91 12.11 12.76
C ARG A 209 14.64 11.00 12.03
N ALA A 210 15.48 11.38 11.06
CA ALA A 210 16.35 10.45 10.37
C ALA A 210 17.67 10.22 11.13
N GLY A 211 18.26 9.05 10.92
CA GLY A 211 19.54 8.64 11.45
C GLY A 211 20.15 7.46 10.71
N SER A 212 21.27 6.95 11.22
CA SER A 212 21.90 5.71 10.73
C SER A 212 22.38 4.87 11.92
N PRO A 213 22.65 3.55 11.72
CA PRO A 213 23.16 2.67 12.76
C PRO A 213 24.42 3.20 13.46
N GLY A 214 25.28 3.93 12.74
CA GLY A 214 26.48 4.59 13.28
C GLY A 214 26.22 5.93 13.98
N GLY A 215 24.96 6.30 14.23
CA GLY A 215 24.59 7.53 14.96
C GLY A 215 24.66 8.82 14.14
N SER A 216 24.96 8.77 12.85
CA SER A 216 24.92 9.95 11.97
C SER A 216 23.49 10.43 11.79
N ARG A 217 23.28 11.76 11.85
CA ARG A 217 22.00 12.39 11.54
C ARG A 217 21.73 12.50 10.03
N PHE A 218 22.73 12.22 9.21
CA PHE A 218 22.65 12.24 7.76
C PHE A 218 22.99 10.85 7.21
N PRO A 219 22.01 9.95 7.14
CA PRO A 219 22.23 8.61 6.62
C PRO A 219 22.68 8.67 5.16
N ARG A 220 23.71 7.90 4.83
CA ARG A 220 24.19 7.75 3.47
C ARG A 220 23.50 6.55 2.82
N ARG A 221 22.35 6.78 2.21
CA ARG A 221 21.72 5.76 1.38
C ARG A 221 22.64 5.38 0.23
N LYS A 222 22.66 4.10 -0.07
CA LYS A 222 23.37 3.58 -1.24
C LYS A 222 22.36 3.14 -2.28
N PHE A 223 22.53 3.67 -3.47
CA PHE A 223 21.72 3.35 -4.64
C PHE A 223 22.62 2.78 -5.73
N LEU A 224 22.05 2.10 -6.71
CA LEU A 224 22.77 1.62 -7.88
C LEU A 224 23.49 2.77 -8.60
N ARG A 225 24.77 2.58 -8.84
CA ARG A 225 25.51 3.51 -9.70
C ARG A 225 25.11 3.29 -11.15
N ALA A 226 24.77 4.37 -11.86
CA ALA A 226 24.32 4.33 -13.25
C ALA A 226 25.40 3.80 -14.20
N ARG A 227 26.69 3.94 -13.85
CA ARG A 227 27.82 3.57 -14.72
C ARG A 227 28.02 2.07 -14.90
N ASP A 228 27.82 1.32 -13.82
CA ASP A 228 28.20 -0.11 -13.75
C ASP A 228 27.14 -0.98 -13.05
N GLN A 229 26.59 -0.55 -11.92
CA GLN A 229 25.67 -1.37 -11.12
C GLN A 229 24.27 -1.41 -11.72
N ALA A 230 23.75 -0.31 -12.25
CA ALA A 230 22.41 -0.28 -12.84
C ALA A 230 22.33 -1.11 -14.13
N PRO A 231 23.32 -1.03 -15.08
CA PRO A 231 23.37 -1.95 -16.23
C PRO A 231 23.43 -3.42 -15.82
N ALA A 232 24.32 -3.78 -14.89
CA ALA A 232 24.45 -5.17 -14.41
C ALA A 232 23.17 -5.67 -13.72
N PHE A 233 22.48 -4.78 -12.99
CA PHE A 233 21.18 -5.10 -12.39
C PHE A 233 20.12 -5.36 -13.46
N VAL A 234 20.00 -4.49 -14.47
CA VAL A 234 19.04 -4.68 -15.57
C VAL A 234 19.32 -5.98 -16.32
N GLU A 235 20.58 -6.26 -16.66
CA GLU A 235 20.98 -7.50 -17.32
C GLU A 235 20.58 -8.72 -16.49
N LYS A 236 20.90 -8.74 -15.19
CA LYS A 236 20.51 -9.82 -14.28
C LYS A 236 18.98 -9.97 -14.20
N LEU A 237 18.25 -8.88 -13.97
CA LEU A 237 16.79 -8.88 -13.86
C LEU A 237 16.13 -9.43 -15.13
N THR A 238 16.52 -8.89 -16.29
CA THR A 238 15.87 -9.23 -17.58
C THR A 238 16.30 -10.59 -18.12
N SER A 239 17.39 -11.18 -17.60
CA SER A 239 17.72 -12.58 -17.87
C SER A 239 16.78 -13.56 -17.15
N GLU A 240 16.08 -13.11 -16.11
CA GLU A 240 15.12 -13.93 -15.36
C GLU A 240 13.67 -13.62 -15.78
N PHE A 241 13.31 -12.34 -15.82
CA PHE A 241 11.98 -11.87 -16.26
C PHE A 241 11.97 -10.38 -16.57
N ILE A 242 10.93 -9.92 -17.27
CA ILE A 242 10.60 -8.51 -17.42
C ILE A 242 9.48 -8.21 -16.42
N PRO A 243 9.66 -7.24 -15.49
CA PRO A 243 8.61 -6.91 -14.52
C PRO A 243 7.45 -6.16 -15.19
N ASP A 244 6.24 -6.36 -14.67
CA ASP A 244 5.05 -5.61 -15.10
C ASP A 244 5.14 -4.16 -14.64
N PHE A 245 5.68 -3.94 -13.42
CA PHE A 245 5.88 -2.61 -12.85
C PHE A 245 7.31 -2.39 -12.35
N TYR A 246 7.80 -1.19 -12.58
CA TYR A 246 8.98 -0.65 -11.90
C TYR A 246 8.59 0.58 -11.10
N PHE A 247 8.64 0.45 -9.77
CA PHE A 247 8.35 1.54 -8.85
C PHE A 247 9.66 2.16 -8.32
N PHE A 248 9.73 3.49 -8.28
CA PHE A 248 10.84 4.19 -7.63
C PHE A 248 10.42 5.55 -7.06
N ASP A 249 11.12 6.00 -6.01
CA ASP A 249 10.83 7.21 -5.26
C ASP A 249 11.99 8.21 -5.17
N SER A 250 13.09 7.93 -5.83
CA SER A 250 14.32 8.75 -5.72
C SER A 250 14.92 9.05 -7.09
N PRO A 251 15.20 10.35 -7.42
CA PRO A 251 15.65 10.77 -8.74
C PRO A 251 17.15 10.55 -8.97
N VAL A 252 17.69 9.42 -8.49
CA VAL A 252 19.11 9.09 -8.66
C VAL A 252 19.40 8.52 -10.05
N ALA A 253 20.62 8.72 -10.53
CA ALA A 253 20.99 8.34 -11.89
C ALA A 253 20.83 6.83 -12.19
N GLY A 254 21.05 5.97 -11.18
CA GLY A 254 20.86 4.52 -11.33
C GLY A 254 19.39 4.16 -11.57
N HIS A 255 18.46 4.75 -10.81
CA HIS A 255 17.02 4.51 -10.98
C HIS A 255 16.53 5.02 -12.35
N ARG A 256 17.01 6.18 -12.79
CA ARG A 256 16.70 6.72 -14.13
C ARG A 256 17.18 5.79 -15.25
N TYR A 257 18.37 5.19 -15.07
CA TYR A 257 18.88 4.20 -16.00
C TYR A 257 17.93 2.99 -16.07
N VAL A 258 17.60 2.40 -14.92
CA VAL A 258 16.71 1.23 -14.83
C VAL A 258 15.33 1.56 -15.43
N ALA A 259 14.73 2.70 -15.07
CA ALA A 259 13.44 3.13 -15.60
C ALA A 259 13.43 3.23 -17.12
N ARG A 260 14.51 3.80 -17.71
CA ARG A 260 14.65 3.92 -19.16
C ARG A 260 14.69 2.56 -19.84
N GLU A 261 15.55 1.67 -19.36
CA GLU A 261 15.72 0.36 -19.99
C GLU A 261 14.45 -0.49 -19.87
N LEU A 262 13.87 -0.60 -18.68
CA LEU A 262 12.68 -1.42 -18.45
C LEU A 262 11.46 -0.89 -19.23
N ARG A 263 11.31 0.42 -19.32
CA ARG A 263 10.22 1.04 -20.12
C ARG A 263 10.29 0.64 -21.59
N THR A 264 11.50 0.54 -22.18
CA THR A 264 11.67 0.09 -23.56
C THR A 264 11.27 -1.36 -23.78
N MET A 265 11.21 -2.15 -22.70
CA MET A 265 10.81 -3.55 -22.69
C MET A 265 9.31 -3.77 -22.37
N GLY A 266 8.56 -2.70 -22.17
CA GLY A 266 7.11 -2.75 -21.92
C GLY A 266 6.71 -2.68 -20.44
N THR A 267 7.65 -2.54 -19.51
CA THR A 267 7.36 -2.33 -18.09
C THR A 267 6.64 -0.99 -17.86
N THR A 268 5.57 -0.99 -17.10
CA THR A 268 4.92 0.24 -16.62
C THR A 268 5.77 0.87 -15.52
N VAL A 269 6.19 2.11 -15.73
CA VAL A 269 7.08 2.82 -14.80
C VAL A 269 6.29 3.77 -13.91
N TYR A 270 6.41 3.60 -12.60
CA TYR A 270 5.75 4.42 -11.59
C TYR A 270 6.78 5.21 -10.78
N PHE A 271 6.64 6.52 -10.73
CA PHE A 271 7.51 7.42 -9.97
C PHE A 271 6.74 8.20 -8.90
N GLU A 272 7.28 8.21 -7.68
CA GLU A 272 6.74 8.98 -6.58
C GLU A 272 7.74 10.05 -6.11
N PRO A 273 7.72 11.27 -6.68
CA PRO A 273 8.62 12.35 -6.30
C PRO A 273 8.25 13.00 -4.97
N SER A 274 9.27 13.31 -4.16
CA SER A 274 9.14 14.26 -3.04
C SER A 274 9.40 15.71 -3.46
N SER A 275 9.77 15.96 -4.71
CA SER A 275 10.04 17.27 -5.31
C SER A 275 10.03 17.15 -6.82
N VAL A 276 9.73 18.25 -7.52
CA VAL A 276 9.82 18.37 -8.98
C VAL A 276 10.70 19.53 -9.43
N SER A 277 11.61 19.96 -8.55
CA SER A 277 12.39 21.19 -8.71
C SER A 277 13.69 21.04 -9.52
N THR A 278 14.19 19.81 -9.69
CA THR A 278 15.47 19.56 -10.34
C THR A 278 15.31 18.96 -11.75
N LYS A 279 16.34 19.10 -12.59
CA LYS A 279 16.38 18.41 -13.88
C LYS A 279 16.27 16.89 -13.74
N ALA A 280 16.78 16.33 -12.66
CA ALA A 280 16.70 14.90 -12.39
C ALA A 280 15.26 14.47 -12.10
N ASP A 281 14.48 15.27 -11.36
CA ASP A 281 13.05 15.02 -11.11
C ASP A 281 12.27 15.04 -12.43
N LEU A 282 12.48 16.06 -13.26
CA LEU A 282 11.82 16.18 -14.57
C LEU A 282 12.21 15.03 -15.52
N GLU A 283 13.46 14.57 -15.48
CA GLU A 283 13.87 13.39 -16.24
C GLU A 283 13.13 12.12 -15.74
N CYS A 284 13.00 11.92 -14.41
CA CYS A 284 12.21 10.83 -13.84
C CYS A 284 10.76 10.87 -14.32
N ILE A 285 10.13 12.05 -14.28
CA ILE A 285 8.77 12.24 -14.79
C ILE A 285 8.69 11.86 -16.27
N SER A 286 9.66 12.28 -17.09
CA SER A 286 9.67 11.95 -18.53
C SER A 286 9.72 10.45 -18.79
N LEU A 287 10.45 9.70 -17.94
CA LEU A 287 10.65 8.25 -18.03
C LEU A 287 9.48 7.43 -17.45
N SER A 288 8.57 8.06 -16.71
CA SER A 288 7.49 7.35 -16.02
C SER A 288 6.17 7.44 -16.76
N ASP A 289 5.30 6.47 -16.55
CA ASP A 289 3.93 6.41 -17.07
C ASP A 289 2.94 6.93 -16.02
N ILE A 290 3.21 6.69 -14.74
CA ILE A 290 2.41 7.12 -13.59
C ILE A 290 3.27 7.93 -12.65
N ILE A 291 2.78 9.09 -12.25
CA ILE A 291 3.44 9.99 -11.31
C ILE A 291 2.46 10.36 -10.20
N LYS A 292 2.75 9.96 -8.95
CA LYS A 292 1.95 10.33 -7.78
C LYS A 292 2.78 11.17 -6.80
N PHE A 293 2.21 12.21 -6.28
CA PHE A 293 2.83 13.12 -5.31
C PHE A 293 1.77 13.72 -4.38
N SER A 294 2.19 14.27 -3.25
CA SER A 294 1.28 14.99 -2.34
C SER A 294 1.30 16.49 -2.63
N ASP A 295 0.19 17.16 -2.36
CA ASP A 295 0.09 18.62 -2.41
C ASP A 295 1.00 19.32 -1.39
N GLU A 296 1.26 18.68 -0.25
CA GLU A 296 2.22 19.18 0.76
C GLU A 296 3.64 19.30 0.20
N ASN A 297 4.07 18.33 -0.61
CA ASN A 297 5.42 18.28 -1.18
C ASN A 297 5.51 19.01 -2.52
N VAL A 298 4.48 18.95 -3.34
CA VAL A 298 4.42 19.51 -4.69
C VAL A 298 3.05 20.18 -4.87
N PRO A 299 2.88 21.42 -4.36
CA PRO A 299 1.59 22.13 -4.45
C PRO A 299 1.28 22.64 -5.86
N ASP A 300 2.30 22.96 -6.66
CA ASP A 300 2.14 23.44 -8.04
C ASP A 300 2.14 22.25 -9.01
N THR A 301 1.07 22.11 -9.76
CA THR A 301 0.88 21.03 -10.75
C THR A 301 1.17 21.45 -12.19
N SER A 302 1.55 22.71 -12.43
CA SER A 302 1.77 23.27 -13.79
C SER A 302 2.86 22.53 -14.59
N PHE A 303 3.82 21.90 -13.91
CA PHE A 303 4.85 21.09 -14.57
C PHE A 303 4.24 19.94 -15.39
N ALA A 304 3.08 19.40 -14.98
CA ALA A 304 2.43 18.28 -15.65
C ALA A 304 2.00 18.60 -17.09
N ASP A 305 1.77 19.88 -17.42
CA ASP A 305 1.38 20.33 -18.77
C ASP A 305 2.52 20.16 -19.79
N SER A 306 3.74 19.97 -19.32
CA SER A 306 4.91 19.71 -20.16
C SER A 306 5.08 18.23 -20.54
N PHE A 307 4.20 17.34 -20.05
CA PHE A 307 4.34 15.91 -20.24
C PHE A 307 3.02 15.28 -20.70
N ASN A 308 3.06 14.56 -21.81
CA ASN A 308 1.92 13.89 -22.41
C ASN A 308 1.90 12.39 -22.06
N ASN A 309 0.75 11.73 -22.27
CA ASN A 309 0.58 10.29 -22.17
C ASN A 309 0.89 9.69 -20.78
N LYS A 310 0.59 10.41 -19.70
CA LYS A 310 0.86 10.00 -18.31
C LYS A 310 -0.41 10.05 -17.47
N LEU A 311 -0.38 9.33 -16.35
CA LEU A 311 -1.30 9.53 -15.24
C LEU A 311 -0.57 10.32 -14.15
N PHE A 312 -1.04 11.53 -13.87
CA PHE A 312 -0.64 12.29 -12.70
C PHE A 312 -1.71 12.15 -11.61
N VAL A 313 -1.27 11.93 -10.38
CA VAL A 313 -2.14 11.86 -9.20
C VAL A 313 -1.52 12.73 -8.11
N GLN A 314 -2.24 13.75 -7.67
CA GLN A 314 -1.88 14.57 -6.52
C GLN A 314 -2.81 14.21 -5.36
N THR A 315 -2.26 13.67 -4.27
CA THR A 315 -3.03 13.41 -3.05
C THR A 315 -3.14 14.68 -2.21
N CYS A 316 -4.35 14.98 -1.70
CA CYS A 316 -4.67 16.20 -0.95
C CYS A 316 -5.18 15.86 0.47
N GLY A 317 -4.62 14.84 1.09
CA GLY A 317 -4.99 14.37 2.42
C GLY A 317 -6.49 14.08 2.53
N LYS A 318 -7.13 14.67 3.55
CA LYS A 318 -8.59 14.53 3.79
C LYS A 318 -9.48 15.09 2.67
N ASP A 319 -8.96 15.99 1.86
CA ASP A 319 -9.72 16.63 0.79
C ASP A 319 -9.78 15.75 -0.48
N GLY A 320 -9.05 14.63 -0.48
CA GLY A 320 -9.12 13.63 -1.53
C GLY A 320 -7.90 13.64 -2.45
N LEU A 321 -8.11 13.60 -3.76
CA LEU A 321 -7.05 13.67 -4.75
C LEU A 321 -7.48 14.40 -6.03
N CYS A 322 -6.49 14.94 -6.72
CA CYS A 322 -6.63 15.41 -8.09
C CYS A 322 -5.87 14.48 -9.03
N PHE A 323 -6.37 14.29 -10.23
CA PHE A 323 -5.67 13.50 -11.25
C PHE A 323 -5.80 14.14 -12.64
N LYS A 324 -4.81 13.86 -13.48
CA LYS A 324 -4.80 14.21 -14.90
C LYS A 324 -4.35 12.99 -15.69
N LEU A 325 -5.22 12.51 -16.58
CA LEU A 325 -4.91 11.38 -17.43
C LEU A 325 -4.56 11.88 -18.84
N ARG A 326 -3.34 11.60 -19.28
CA ARG A 326 -2.79 11.99 -20.60
C ARG A 326 -2.90 13.50 -20.84
N ASP A 327 -3.48 13.89 -21.96
CA ASP A 327 -3.65 15.30 -22.37
C ASP A 327 -4.99 15.89 -21.88
N GLY A 328 -5.68 15.18 -20.96
CA GLY A 328 -6.93 15.63 -20.34
C GLY A 328 -6.71 16.76 -19.32
N GLU A 329 -7.81 17.26 -18.79
CA GLU A 329 -7.82 18.27 -17.74
C GLU A 329 -7.64 17.65 -16.35
N TRP A 330 -7.18 18.44 -15.39
CA TRP A 330 -7.18 18.06 -13.99
C TRP A 330 -8.60 17.86 -13.47
N LYS A 331 -8.84 16.75 -12.79
CA LYS A 331 -10.11 16.39 -12.14
C LYS A 331 -9.89 16.10 -10.69
N THR A 332 -10.89 16.41 -9.87
CA THR A 332 -10.85 16.19 -8.42
C THR A 332 -11.81 15.06 -8.03
N LEU A 333 -11.34 14.16 -7.21
CA LEU A 333 -12.16 13.17 -6.50
C LEU A 333 -12.20 13.56 -5.02
N PRO A 334 -13.38 13.72 -4.42
CA PRO A 334 -13.49 14.10 -3.00
C PRO A 334 -12.90 13.02 -2.10
N GLY A 335 -12.39 13.44 -0.96
CA GLY A 335 -11.86 12.53 0.05
C GLY A 335 -12.94 11.62 0.65
N ILE A 336 -12.54 10.45 1.07
CA ILE A 336 -13.41 9.51 1.79
C ILE A 336 -13.28 9.83 3.28
N PRO A 337 -14.38 10.26 3.95
CA PRO A 337 -14.34 10.62 5.36
C PRO A 337 -13.92 9.44 6.25
N ASN A 338 -13.14 9.73 7.28
CA ASN A 338 -12.84 8.79 8.35
C ASN A 338 -12.78 9.55 9.68
N ASP A 339 -13.62 9.16 10.61
CA ASP A 339 -13.72 9.81 11.93
C ASP A 339 -12.72 9.21 12.95
N ASN A 340 -12.07 8.09 12.62
CA ASN A 340 -11.14 7.39 13.49
C ASN A 340 -9.69 7.53 13.01
N ILE A 341 -9.15 8.74 13.01
CA ILE A 341 -7.77 8.99 12.57
C ILE A 341 -6.81 8.75 13.73
N VAL A 342 -6.00 7.71 13.61
CA VAL A 342 -4.92 7.33 14.55
C VAL A 342 -3.54 7.75 14.02
N ASP A 343 -3.26 7.44 12.74
CA ASP A 343 -1.95 7.68 12.14
C ASP A 343 -2.05 7.86 10.63
N THR A 344 -1.58 8.99 10.13
CA THR A 344 -1.58 9.29 8.68
C THR A 344 -0.34 8.79 7.94
N GLU A 345 0.69 8.32 8.66
CA GLU A 345 1.91 7.78 8.04
C GLU A 345 1.58 6.54 7.19
N GLY A 346 2.12 6.50 5.97
CA GLY A 346 1.90 5.41 5.02
C GLY A 346 0.60 5.47 4.22
N ALA A 347 -0.33 6.41 4.49
CA ALA A 347 -1.55 6.53 3.69
C ALA A 347 -1.27 6.76 2.19
N GLY A 348 -0.21 7.53 1.88
CA GLY A 348 0.30 7.70 0.52
C GLY A 348 0.80 6.40 -0.10
N ASP A 349 1.51 5.58 0.67
CA ASP A 349 2.07 4.30 0.20
C ASP A 349 0.94 3.30 -0.10
N TRP A 350 -0.13 3.29 0.72
CA TRP A 350 -1.35 2.53 0.46
C TRP A 350 -2.05 2.99 -0.80
N THR A 351 -2.16 4.32 -1.03
CA THR A 351 -2.69 4.85 -2.30
C THR A 351 -1.88 4.34 -3.49
N THR A 352 -0.54 4.37 -3.41
CA THR A 352 0.33 3.88 -4.48
C THR A 352 0.13 2.40 -4.75
N ALA A 353 0.19 1.57 -3.70
CA ALA A 353 0.01 0.12 -3.85
C ALA A 353 -1.38 -0.23 -4.42
N ALA A 354 -2.43 0.45 -3.95
CA ALA A 354 -3.79 0.23 -4.43
C ALA A 354 -3.98 0.70 -5.90
N ILE A 355 -3.33 1.77 -6.35
CA ILE A 355 -3.35 2.18 -7.76
C ILE A 355 -2.70 1.09 -8.62
N ILE A 356 -1.51 0.62 -8.27
CA ILE A 356 -0.81 -0.45 -9.01
C ILE A 356 -1.67 -1.72 -9.06
N TRP A 357 -2.19 -2.14 -7.91
CA TRP A 357 -3.08 -3.30 -7.79
C TRP A 357 -4.35 -3.16 -8.63
N GLY A 358 -5.02 -2.00 -8.58
CA GLY A 358 -6.23 -1.74 -9.35
C GLY A 358 -6.00 -1.73 -10.87
N ILE A 359 -4.84 -1.22 -11.34
CA ILE A 359 -4.45 -1.26 -12.76
C ILE A 359 -4.28 -2.71 -13.22
N VAL A 360 -3.57 -3.54 -12.45
CA VAL A 360 -3.40 -4.97 -12.80
C VAL A 360 -4.74 -5.70 -12.83
N ARG A 361 -5.59 -5.47 -11.84
CA ARG A 361 -6.93 -6.09 -11.79
C ARG A 361 -7.87 -5.65 -12.91
N ASN A 362 -7.69 -4.46 -13.46
CA ASN A 362 -8.45 -4.03 -14.64
C ASN A 362 -8.15 -4.91 -15.86
N GLY A 363 -6.95 -5.49 -15.92
CA GLY A 363 -6.53 -6.43 -16.97
C GLY A 363 -6.18 -5.79 -18.31
N LYS A 364 -6.33 -4.46 -18.45
CA LYS A 364 -5.91 -3.72 -19.65
C LYS A 364 -4.47 -3.22 -19.49
N PRO A 365 -3.67 -3.19 -20.56
CA PRO A 365 -2.41 -2.45 -20.56
C PRO A 365 -2.62 -0.98 -20.17
N PHE A 366 -1.71 -0.40 -19.38
CA PHE A 366 -1.83 0.99 -18.92
C PHE A 366 -2.14 1.99 -20.06
N VAL A 367 -1.54 1.79 -21.22
CA VAL A 367 -1.74 2.65 -22.39
C VAL A 367 -3.17 2.63 -22.96
N GLU A 368 -3.96 1.62 -22.64
CA GLU A 368 -5.34 1.45 -23.09
C GLU A 368 -6.38 1.92 -22.05
N LEU A 369 -5.95 2.15 -20.80
CA LEU A 369 -6.85 2.61 -19.73
C LEU A 369 -7.38 4.01 -20.07
N ASN A 370 -8.67 4.20 -19.88
CA ASN A 370 -9.34 5.49 -20.01
C ASN A 370 -9.84 5.98 -18.63
N GLU A 371 -10.54 7.10 -18.59
CA GLU A 371 -11.03 7.65 -17.32
C GLU A 371 -12.08 6.76 -16.65
N GLU A 372 -12.91 6.05 -17.39
CA GLU A 372 -13.90 5.12 -16.84
C GLU A 372 -13.22 3.95 -16.14
N ASP A 373 -12.03 3.56 -16.58
CA ASP A 373 -11.19 2.57 -15.93
C ASP A 373 -10.46 3.15 -14.72
N ILE A 374 -9.89 4.36 -14.83
CA ILE A 374 -8.99 4.96 -13.81
C ILE A 374 -9.77 5.51 -12.61
N VAL A 375 -10.94 6.12 -12.81
CA VAL A 375 -11.70 6.74 -11.71
C VAL A 375 -12.08 5.73 -10.62
N PRO A 376 -12.63 4.54 -10.92
CA PRO A 376 -12.88 3.53 -9.89
C PRO A 376 -11.62 3.08 -9.15
N ILE A 377 -10.50 2.94 -9.86
CA ILE A 377 -9.20 2.58 -9.25
C ILE A 377 -8.76 3.65 -8.25
N LEU A 378 -8.88 4.92 -8.59
CA LEU A 378 -8.49 6.03 -7.71
C LEU A 378 -9.42 6.17 -6.50
N ILE A 379 -10.72 5.92 -6.67
CA ILE A 379 -11.68 5.90 -5.55
C ILE A 379 -11.33 4.77 -4.60
N GLU A 380 -11.06 3.57 -5.11
CA GLU A 380 -10.66 2.43 -4.29
C GLU A 380 -9.33 2.69 -3.57
N ALA A 381 -8.36 3.30 -4.24
CA ALA A 381 -7.10 3.69 -3.62
C ALA A 381 -7.28 4.68 -2.45
N GLN A 382 -8.20 5.63 -2.58
CA GLN A 382 -8.58 6.52 -1.47
C GLN A 382 -9.24 5.76 -0.33
N ARG A 383 -10.05 4.73 -0.62
CA ARG A 383 -10.70 3.90 0.40
C ARG A 383 -9.65 3.16 1.24
N PHE A 384 -8.68 2.53 0.61
CA PHE A 384 -7.57 1.88 1.30
C PHE A 384 -6.77 2.87 2.18
N ALA A 385 -6.45 4.05 1.65
CA ALA A 385 -5.76 5.09 2.41
C ALA A 385 -6.58 5.60 3.60
N SER A 386 -7.89 5.80 3.42
CA SER A 386 -8.82 6.21 4.48
C SER A 386 -8.95 5.13 5.57
N GLU A 387 -8.99 3.86 5.19
CA GLU A 387 -9.01 2.76 6.16
C GLU A 387 -7.70 2.66 6.93
N LYS A 388 -6.56 2.78 6.26
CA LYS A 388 -5.25 2.74 6.86
C LYS A 388 -5.07 3.76 7.99
N VAL A 389 -5.56 4.96 7.86
CA VAL A 389 -5.34 6.00 8.90
C VAL A 389 -5.97 5.68 10.26
N SER A 390 -6.80 4.65 10.35
CA SER A 390 -7.34 4.13 11.60
C SER A 390 -6.37 3.25 12.40
N TYR A 391 -5.20 2.97 11.85
CA TYR A 391 -4.19 2.09 12.45
C TYR A 391 -2.86 2.79 12.62
N LEU A 392 -2.11 2.40 13.66
CA LEU A 392 -0.76 2.89 13.91
C LEU A 392 0.25 2.20 12.98
N GLY A 393 1.26 2.95 12.52
CA GLY A 393 2.30 2.45 11.62
C GLY A 393 1.90 2.46 10.15
N SER A 394 2.87 2.37 9.26
CA SER A 394 2.67 2.56 7.82
C SER A 394 1.93 1.40 7.13
N LYS A 395 1.95 0.21 7.72
CA LYS A 395 1.32 -0.99 7.13
C LYS A 395 -0.09 -1.27 7.64
N GLY A 396 -0.58 -0.46 8.59
CA GLY A 396 -1.93 -0.63 9.10
C GLY A 396 -2.12 -1.99 9.79
N ASN A 397 -3.12 -2.76 9.35
CA ASN A 397 -3.52 -4.04 9.94
C ASN A 397 -3.09 -5.25 9.10
N LEU A 398 -1.91 -5.20 8.44
CA LEU A 398 -1.44 -6.27 7.56
C LEU A 398 -0.90 -7.53 8.29
N LEU A 399 -0.68 -7.48 9.60
CA LEU A 399 -0.15 -8.61 10.38
C LEU A 399 -1.18 -9.16 11.34
#